data_5f0f321f1e8d07d96bfbfc10db3cc9fc
#
_entry.id   5f0f321f1e8d07d96bfbfc10db3cc9fc
#
_cell.length_a   1.000
_cell.length_b   1.000
_cell.length_c   1.000
_cell.angle_alpha   90.00
_cell.angle_beta   90.00
_cell.angle_gamma   90.00
#
_symmetry.space_group_name_H-M   'P 1'
#
loop_
_entity.id
_entity.type
_entity.pdbx_description
1 polymer ?
#
loop_
_entity_poly.entity_id
_entity_poly.type
_entity_poly.pdbx_seq_one_letter_code
_entity_poly.pdbx_strand_id
1 'polypeptide(L)'
;MNSFRSFHISSSANKPLEQAPKAGDFVSARLSEDNEGYCARVRRSDRENKTSEVVYIDYGNSETIPWSRLRALDPTRFGVQKLRAQALDATLSFLQFPTAPEYLREAVNIISDCTADRQLVANVDYIDPREGTLHVTLFDPKQSDSLNESVNADIISEGFAMVPKKLKAWERAAGDVLADLQAREAEAKERRLGQWEYGDLTED
;
A
#
# COMPACT_ATOMS: atom_id res chain seq x y z
N MET A 1 -2.25 -0.20 21.91
CA MET A 1 -3.56 -0.34 21.24
C MET A 1 -4.74 -0.33 22.21
N ASN A 2 -4.72 -1.06 23.33
CA ASN A 2 -5.85 -1.10 24.29
C ASN A 2 -6.28 0.26 24.88
N SER A 3 -5.36 1.20 25.11
CA SER A 3 -5.68 2.51 25.69
C SER A 3 -6.45 3.45 24.74
N PHE A 4 -6.22 3.36 23.44
CA PHE A 4 -6.94 4.15 22.43
C PHE A 4 -8.39 3.67 22.30
N ARG A 5 -8.59 2.36 22.15
CA ARG A 5 -9.93 1.76 22.07
C ARG A 5 -10.77 2.04 23.31
N SER A 6 -10.22 1.82 24.50
CA SER A 6 -10.94 2.06 25.76
C SER A 6 -11.27 3.54 25.98
N PHE A 7 -10.40 4.47 25.52
CA PHE A 7 -10.66 5.90 25.63
C PHE A 7 -11.81 6.35 24.73
N HIS A 8 -11.84 5.92 23.45
CA HIS A 8 -12.88 6.33 22.50
C HIS A 8 -14.23 5.61 22.67
N ILE A 9 -14.30 4.55 23.46
CA ILE A 9 -15.55 3.92 23.90
C ILE A 9 -16.21 4.74 25.02
N SER A 10 -15.41 5.49 25.81
CA SER A 10 -15.97 6.28 26.92
C SER A 10 -16.77 7.49 26.38
N SER A 11 -17.93 7.73 26.98
CA SER A 11 -18.86 8.81 26.59
C SER A 11 -18.23 10.21 26.60
N SER A 12 -17.23 10.44 27.46
CA SER A 12 -16.52 11.72 27.60
C SER A 12 -15.57 12.03 26.42
N ALA A 13 -15.08 10.99 25.73
CA ALA A 13 -14.17 11.13 24.61
C ALA A 13 -14.88 11.05 23.25
N ASN A 14 -16.15 10.69 23.24
CA ASN A 14 -16.95 10.50 22.03
C ASN A 14 -17.50 11.84 21.49
N LYS A 15 -16.64 12.84 21.34
CA LYS A 15 -17.03 14.15 20.84
C LYS A 15 -17.21 14.10 19.32
N PRO A 16 -18.39 14.48 18.79
CA PRO A 16 -18.55 14.65 17.35
C PRO A 16 -17.58 15.71 16.82
N LEU A 17 -17.32 15.69 15.53
CA LEU A 17 -16.54 16.73 14.87
C LEU A 17 -17.35 18.05 14.93
N GLU A 18 -16.73 19.13 15.40
CA GLU A 18 -17.33 20.47 15.44
C GLU A 18 -17.37 21.11 14.05
N GLN A 19 -16.44 20.70 13.18
CA GLN A 19 -16.30 21.25 11.84
C GLN A 19 -16.14 20.09 10.84
N ALA A 20 -16.41 20.40 9.55
CA ALA A 20 -16.14 19.49 8.45
C ALA A 20 -14.64 19.11 8.43
N PRO A 21 -14.30 17.80 8.40
CA PRO A 21 -12.93 17.38 8.40
C PRO A 21 -12.25 17.80 7.08
N LYS A 22 -10.97 18.14 7.14
CA LYS A 22 -10.15 18.53 5.98
C LYS A 22 -9.16 17.43 5.65
N ALA A 23 -8.68 17.43 4.41
CA ALA A 23 -7.57 16.57 4.02
C ALA A 23 -6.35 16.83 4.91
N GLY A 24 -5.75 15.76 5.44
CA GLY A 24 -4.66 15.80 6.39
C GLY A 24 -5.05 15.76 7.87
N ASP A 25 -6.32 16.00 8.20
CA ASP A 25 -6.79 15.94 9.59
C ASP A 25 -6.68 14.51 10.14
N PHE A 26 -6.31 14.41 11.42
CA PHE A 26 -6.32 13.16 12.16
C PHE A 26 -7.58 13.07 13.00
N VAL A 27 -8.25 11.93 12.91
CA VAL A 27 -9.54 11.66 13.50
C VAL A 27 -9.57 10.27 14.12
N SER A 28 -10.50 10.04 15.04
CA SER A 28 -10.91 8.68 15.38
C SER A 28 -12.04 8.28 14.41
N ALA A 29 -11.85 7.23 13.65
CA ALA A 29 -12.80 6.73 12.68
C ALA A 29 -13.26 5.33 13.06
N ARG A 30 -14.58 5.10 12.98
CA ARG A 30 -15.15 3.76 13.20
C ARG A 30 -15.12 2.96 11.92
N LEU A 31 -14.34 1.87 11.91
CA LEU A 31 -14.28 0.93 10.81
C LEU A 31 -15.64 0.26 10.60
N SER A 32 -16.09 0.10 9.35
CA SER A 32 -17.41 -0.49 9.06
C SER A 32 -17.46 -1.97 9.39
N GLU A 33 -16.36 -2.66 9.31
CA GLU A 33 -16.24 -4.11 9.47
C GLU A 33 -16.50 -4.57 10.90
N ASP A 34 -15.87 -3.94 11.91
CA ASP A 34 -15.95 -4.34 13.31
C ASP A 34 -16.61 -3.29 14.21
N ASN A 35 -16.94 -2.12 13.66
CA ASN A 35 -17.51 -0.97 14.38
C ASN A 35 -16.61 -0.41 15.50
N GLU A 36 -15.34 -0.75 15.51
CA GLU A 36 -14.34 -0.27 16.45
C GLU A 36 -13.69 1.05 15.99
N GLY A 37 -13.21 1.84 16.96
CA GLY A 37 -12.55 3.12 16.69
C GLY A 37 -11.06 2.97 16.46
N TYR A 38 -10.57 3.53 15.37
CA TYR A 38 -9.16 3.54 14.99
C TYR A 38 -8.66 4.93 14.69
N CYS A 39 -7.36 5.15 14.83
CA CYS A 39 -6.75 6.40 14.40
C CYS A 39 -6.66 6.41 12.88
N ALA A 40 -7.17 7.48 12.27
CA ALA A 40 -7.21 7.62 10.82
C ALA A 40 -6.82 9.03 10.38
N ARG A 41 -6.30 9.14 9.17
CA ARG A 41 -6.03 10.40 8.50
C ARG A 41 -7.04 10.60 7.36
N VAL A 42 -7.64 11.77 7.29
CA VAL A 42 -8.56 12.14 6.22
C VAL A 42 -7.76 12.37 4.93
N ARG A 43 -8.09 11.66 3.87
CA ARG A 43 -7.57 11.90 2.51
C ARG A 43 -8.37 12.95 1.77
N ARG A 44 -9.69 12.80 1.79
CA ARG A 44 -10.62 13.67 1.08
C ARG A 44 -11.93 13.77 1.83
N SER A 45 -12.61 14.91 1.75
CA SER A 45 -13.94 15.11 2.32
C SER A 45 -14.92 15.59 1.25
N ASP A 46 -16.09 14.97 1.24
CA ASP A 46 -17.25 15.37 0.47
C ASP A 46 -18.25 16.06 1.40
N ARG A 47 -18.43 17.37 1.18
CA ARG A 47 -19.31 18.19 2.03
C ARG A 47 -20.78 18.01 1.70
N GLU A 48 -21.12 17.68 0.45
CA GLU A 48 -22.48 17.48 0.01
C GLU A 48 -23.06 16.21 0.62
N ASN A 49 -22.31 15.12 0.52
CA ASN A 49 -22.71 13.82 1.06
C ASN A 49 -22.34 13.63 2.54
N LYS A 50 -21.63 14.57 3.16
CA LYS A 50 -21.11 14.49 4.53
C LYS A 50 -20.32 13.20 4.78
N THR A 51 -19.47 12.82 3.81
CA THR A 51 -18.59 11.67 3.89
C THR A 51 -17.13 12.09 3.82
N SER A 52 -16.24 11.23 4.27
CA SER A 52 -14.80 11.39 4.09
C SER A 52 -14.16 10.06 3.76
N GLU A 53 -13.20 10.11 2.85
CA GLU A 53 -12.25 9.03 2.63
C GLU A 53 -11.15 9.14 3.70
N VAL A 54 -11.00 8.10 4.49
CA VAL A 54 -10.02 8.02 5.58
C VAL A 54 -9.07 6.84 5.37
N VAL A 55 -7.84 6.98 5.85
CA VAL A 55 -6.84 5.92 5.91
C VAL A 55 -6.56 5.60 7.36
N TYR A 56 -6.69 4.36 7.75
CA TYR A 56 -6.35 3.88 9.08
C TYR A 56 -4.83 3.75 9.21
N ILE A 57 -4.22 4.64 9.98
CA ILE A 57 -2.76 4.85 9.97
C ILE A 57 -1.94 3.68 10.52
N ASP A 58 -2.56 2.76 11.23
CA ASP A 58 -1.89 1.58 11.79
C ASP A 58 -1.99 0.35 10.88
N TYR A 59 -2.96 0.35 9.93
CA TYR A 59 -3.27 -0.78 9.05
C TYR A 59 -3.07 -0.47 7.57
N GLY A 60 -3.17 0.81 7.17
CA GLY A 60 -2.99 1.24 5.79
C GLY A 60 -4.23 1.13 4.91
N ASN A 61 -5.27 0.40 5.33
CA ASN A 61 -6.53 0.31 4.60
C ASN A 61 -7.28 1.64 4.60
N SER A 62 -8.08 1.87 3.58
CA SER A 62 -8.89 3.07 3.43
C SER A 62 -10.37 2.74 3.29
N GLU A 63 -11.21 3.66 3.73
CA GLU A 63 -12.66 3.54 3.68
C GLU A 63 -13.30 4.91 3.49
N THR A 64 -14.41 4.98 2.74
CA THR A 64 -15.25 6.18 2.69
C THR A 64 -16.41 6.03 3.66
N ILE A 65 -16.41 6.84 4.71
CA ILE A 65 -17.38 6.76 5.79
C ILE A 65 -18.10 8.09 6.05
N PRO A 66 -19.35 8.05 6.55
CA PRO A 66 -20.06 9.27 6.93
C PRO A 66 -19.43 9.95 8.15
N TRP A 67 -19.54 11.26 8.22
CA TRP A 67 -18.98 12.04 9.34
C TRP A 67 -19.54 11.65 10.69
N SER A 68 -20.72 11.06 10.74
CA SER A 68 -21.29 10.50 11.97
C SER A 68 -20.44 9.39 12.60
N ARG A 69 -19.58 8.74 11.82
CA ARG A 69 -18.61 7.72 12.28
C ARG A 69 -17.26 8.31 12.66
N LEU A 70 -17.05 9.61 12.44
CA LEU A 70 -15.83 10.31 12.81
C LEU A 70 -15.97 11.00 14.17
N ARG A 71 -14.87 11.04 14.91
CA ARG A 71 -14.76 11.74 16.19
C ARG A 71 -13.48 12.56 16.23
N ALA A 72 -13.52 13.65 17.00
CA ALA A 72 -12.31 14.43 17.25
C ALA A 72 -11.27 13.56 17.98
N LEU A 73 -10.04 13.62 17.50
CA LEU A 73 -8.92 12.98 18.17
C LEU A 73 -8.44 13.91 19.32
N ASP A 74 -8.21 13.35 20.50
CA ASP A 74 -7.60 14.11 21.59
C ASP A 74 -6.10 14.34 21.28
N PRO A 75 -5.69 15.58 20.92
CA PRO A 75 -4.32 15.84 20.50
C PRO A 75 -3.30 15.69 21.63
N THR A 76 -3.75 15.75 22.90
CA THR A 76 -2.86 15.65 24.05
C THR A 76 -2.47 14.21 24.35
N ARG A 77 -3.35 13.25 24.05
CA ARG A 77 -3.15 11.82 24.30
C ARG A 77 -2.74 11.05 23.05
N PHE A 78 -3.35 11.40 21.91
CA PHE A 78 -3.28 10.65 20.65
C PHE A 78 -2.83 11.51 19.48
N GLY A 79 -2.13 12.62 19.76
CA GLY A 79 -1.54 13.45 18.70
C GLY A 79 -0.48 12.69 17.89
N VAL A 80 -0.33 13.06 16.62
CA VAL A 80 0.58 12.43 15.63
C VAL A 80 2.03 12.34 16.12
N GLN A 81 2.44 13.25 17.01
CA GLN A 81 3.78 13.21 17.63
C GLN A 81 3.94 12.08 18.65
N LYS A 82 2.84 11.54 19.18
CA LYS A 82 2.84 10.47 20.18
C LYS A 82 2.51 9.11 19.59
N LEU A 83 1.65 9.08 18.57
CA LEU A 83 1.28 7.86 17.84
C LEU A 83 1.91 7.93 16.44
N ARG A 84 3.01 7.21 16.25
CA ARG A 84 3.55 7.01 14.90
C ARG A 84 2.66 6.04 14.15
N ALA A 85 2.32 6.40 12.92
CA ALA A 85 1.67 5.46 11.99
C ALA A 85 2.54 4.19 11.85
N GLN A 86 1.90 3.02 11.91
CA GLN A 86 2.58 1.74 11.71
C GLN A 86 2.58 1.34 10.24
N ALA A 87 1.52 1.71 9.52
CA ALA A 87 1.48 1.55 8.07
C ALA A 87 2.28 2.64 7.36
N LEU A 88 3.09 2.24 6.40
CA LEU A 88 3.89 3.13 5.55
C LEU A 88 3.45 2.94 4.09
N ASP A 89 3.38 4.04 3.35
CA ASP A 89 3.11 3.99 1.92
C ASP A 89 4.33 3.38 1.20
N ALA A 90 4.11 2.28 0.49
CA ALA A 90 5.15 1.58 -0.24
C ALA A 90 4.69 1.17 -1.64
N THR A 91 5.64 1.02 -2.54
CA THR A 91 5.46 0.44 -3.87
C THR A 91 6.54 -0.60 -4.13
N LEU A 92 6.22 -1.62 -4.91
CA LEU A 92 7.21 -2.63 -5.27
C LEU A 92 8.24 -2.04 -6.24
N SER A 93 9.53 -2.27 -5.94
CA SER A 93 10.65 -1.81 -6.75
C SER A 93 10.73 -2.54 -8.08
N PHE A 94 11.21 -1.87 -9.11
CA PHE A 94 11.51 -2.44 -10.44
C PHE A 94 10.30 -2.99 -11.18
N LEU A 95 9.07 -2.74 -10.72
CA LEU A 95 7.85 -3.23 -11.34
C LEU A 95 7.07 -2.11 -12.01
N GLN A 96 6.56 -2.43 -13.21
CA GLN A 96 5.52 -1.70 -13.89
C GLN A 96 4.35 -2.65 -14.12
N PHE A 97 3.19 -2.33 -13.56
CA PHE A 97 1.99 -3.13 -13.71
C PHE A 97 1.28 -2.85 -15.04
N PRO A 98 0.55 -3.83 -15.58
CA PRO A 98 -0.24 -3.64 -16.78
C PRO A 98 -1.34 -2.59 -16.54
N THR A 99 -1.70 -1.86 -17.60
CA THR A 99 -2.77 -0.84 -17.56
C THR A 99 -4.15 -1.43 -17.86
N ALA A 100 -4.21 -2.60 -18.50
CA ALA A 100 -5.46 -3.29 -18.78
C ALA A 100 -6.11 -3.79 -17.48
N PRO A 101 -7.40 -3.47 -17.21
CA PRO A 101 -8.03 -3.73 -15.92
C PRO A 101 -8.09 -5.20 -15.51
N GLU A 102 -8.22 -6.11 -16.48
CA GLU A 102 -8.22 -7.55 -16.25
C GLU A 102 -6.88 -8.04 -15.68
N TYR A 103 -5.76 -7.72 -16.33
CA TYR A 103 -4.43 -8.13 -15.88
C TYR A 103 -4.01 -7.40 -14.60
N LEU A 104 -4.40 -6.14 -14.44
CA LEU A 104 -4.14 -5.41 -13.20
C LEU A 104 -4.85 -6.07 -12.01
N ARG A 105 -6.08 -6.55 -12.20
CA ARG A 105 -6.83 -7.26 -11.15
C ARG A 105 -6.14 -8.57 -10.77
N GLU A 106 -5.67 -9.33 -11.75
CA GLU A 106 -4.92 -10.57 -11.51
C GLU A 106 -3.60 -10.28 -10.77
N ALA A 107 -2.84 -9.27 -11.19
CA ALA A 107 -1.65 -8.82 -10.50
C ALA A 107 -1.92 -8.47 -9.01
N VAL A 108 -3.00 -7.74 -8.74
CA VAL A 108 -3.42 -7.40 -7.36
C VAL A 108 -3.76 -8.65 -6.56
N ASN A 109 -4.48 -9.61 -7.13
CA ASN A 109 -4.83 -10.86 -6.46
C ASN A 109 -3.56 -11.65 -6.09
N ILE A 110 -2.62 -11.79 -7.01
CA ILE A 110 -1.36 -12.50 -6.77
C ILE A 110 -0.53 -11.81 -5.68
N ILE A 111 -0.42 -10.48 -5.72
CA ILE A 111 0.26 -9.74 -4.65
C ILE A 111 -0.43 -10.03 -3.30
N SER A 112 -1.76 -10.00 -3.27
CA SER A 112 -2.51 -10.32 -2.07
C SER A 112 -2.21 -11.73 -1.57
N ASP A 113 -2.24 -12.73 -2.44
CA ASP A 113 -1.97 -14.13 -2.09
C ASP A 113 -0.53 -14.36 -1.62
N CYS A 114 0.44 -13.64 -2.22
CA CYS A 114 1.83 -13.70 -1.82
C CYS A 114 2.13 -13.00 -0.50
N THR A 115 1.31 -12.04 -0.08
CA THR A 115 1.58 -11.19 1.08
C THR A 115 0.62 -11.40 2.25
N ALA A 116 -0.60 -11.94 2.01
CA ALA A 116 -1.61 -12.13 3.03
C ALA A 116 -1.14 -13.09 4.11
N ASP A 117 -1.34 -12.70 5.37
CA ASP A 117 -1.02 -13.48 6.57
C ASP A 117 0.45 -13.96 6.66
N ARG A 118 1.36 -13.29 5.95
CA ARG A 118 2.80 -13.60 5.94
C ARG A 118 3.61 -12.49 6.61
N GLN A 119 4.67 -12.90 7.31
CA GLN A 119 5.74 -12.00 7.74
C GLN A 119 6.81 -11.98 6.65
N LEU A 120 6.82 -10.91 5.85
CA LEU A 120 7.82 -10.67 4.84
C LEU A 120 8.87 -9.66 5.35
N VAL A 121 10.05 -9.70 4.76
CA VAL A 121 11.07 -8.67 4.94
C VAL A 121 11.00 -7.74 3.72
N ALA A 122 11.02 -6.44 3.98
CA ALA A 122 11.09 -5.42 2.95
C ALA A 122 12.51 -4.83 2.91
N ASN A 123 13.22 -5.04 1.82
CA ASN A 123 14.41 -4.25 1.52
C ASN A 123 13.96 -2.90 0.96
N VAL A 124 14.40 -1.80 1.58
CA VAL A 124 14.09 -0.45 1.08
C VAL A 124 15.15 -0.06 0.06
N ASP A 125 14.80 -0.10 -1.20
CA ASP A 125 15.70 0.21 -2.32
C ASP A 125 15.83 1.72 -2.52
N TYR A 126 14.73 2.47 -2.31
CA TYR A 126 14.70 3.92 -2.46
C TYR A 126 13.56 4.53 -1.65
N ILE A 127 13.74 5.75 -1.19
CA ILE A 127 12.71 6.56 -0.54
C ILE A 127 12.46 7.79 -1.42
N ASP A 128 11.22 7.96 -1.90
CA ASP A 128 10.88 9.17 -2.67
C ASP A 128 10.93 10.39 -1.74
N PRO A 129 11.81 11.38 -2.00
CA PRO A 129 11.99 12.52 -1.11
C PRO A 129 10.82 13.52 -1.14
N ARG A 130 9.92 13.41 -2.12
CA ARG A 130 8.75 14.31 -2.25
C ARG A 130 7.53 13.73 -1.54
N GLU A 131 7.28 12.45 -1.76
CA GLU A 131 6.07 11.76 -1.28
C GLU A 131 6.34 10.93 -0.01
N GLY A 132 7.59 10.62 0.28
CA GLY A 132 7.95 9.72 1.39
C GLY A 132 7.63 8.25 1.12
N THR A 133 7.19 7.92 -0.10
CA THR A 133 6.85 6.54 -0.50
C THR A 133 8.11 5.69 -0.54
N LEU A 134 8.04 4.52 0.07
CA LEU A 134 9.12 3.53 0.04
C LEU A 134 9.04 2.70 -1.23
N HIS A 135 10.14 2.57 -1.96
CA HIS A 135 10.28 1.56 -2.99
C HIS A 135 10.93 0.33 -2.37
N VAL A 136 10.27 -0.80 -2.45
CA VAL A 136 10.67 -1.99 -1.69
C VAL A 136 10.75 -3.25 -2.56
N THR A 137 11.72 -4.10 -2.23
CA THR A 137 11.75 -5.50 -2.67
C THR A 137 11.34 -6.37 -1.48
N LEU A 138 10.30 -7.19 -1.67
CA LEU A 138 9.76 -8.05 -0.63
C LEU A 138 10.25 -9.48 -0.79
N PHE A 139 10.64 -10.12 0.30
CA PHE A 139 11.01 -11.53 0.31
C PHE A 139 10.58 -12.25 1.59
N ASP A 140 10.37 -13.54 1.48
CA ASP A 140 10.07 -14.40 2.64
C ASP A 140 11.40 -14.88 3.25
N PRO A 141 11.75 -14.44 4.48
CA PRO A 141 13.01 -14.79 5.11
C PRO A 141 13.15 -16.28 5.44
N LYS A 142 12.06 -17.05 5.29
CA LYS A 142 12.08 -18.51 5.45
C LYS A 142 12.49 -19.23 4.16
N GLN A 143 12.36 -18.58 3.02
CA GLN A 143 12.67 -19.13 1.71
C GLN A 143 14.03 -18.66 1.22
N SER A 144 14.29 -17.37 1.29
CA SER A 144 15.56 -16.77 0.83
C SER A 144 15.79 -15.41 1.49
N ASP A 145 17.04 -14.96 1.48
CA ASP A 145 17.48 -13.60 1.77
C ASP A 145 17.98 -12.86 0.51
N SER A 146 17.84 -13.50 -0.64
CA SER A 146 18.25 -12.96 -1.94
C SER A 146 17.19 -12.08 -2.56
N LEU A 147 17.58 -10.89 -3.05
CA LEU A 147 16.68 -9.99 -3.78
C LEU A 147 16.19 -10.61 -5.11
N ASN A 148 16.95 -11.56 -5.66
CA ASN A 148 16.59 -12.29 -6.88
C ASN A 148 15.50 -13.34 -6.64
N GLU A 149 15.33 -13.80 -5.40
CA GLU A 149 14.28 -14.72 -4.97
C GLU A 149 13.24 -13.94 -4.15
N SER A 150 12.63 -12.98 -4.76
CA SER A 150 11.70 -12.03 -4.13
C SER A 150 10.30 -12.15 -4.73
N VAL A 151 9.31 -11.70 -3.97
CA VAL A 151 7.93 -11.54 -4.47
C VAL A 151 7.90 -10.68 -5.75
N ASN A 152 8.76 -9.67 -5.83
CA ASN A 152 8.90 -8.82 -7.02
C ASN A 152 9.32 -9.65 -8.23
N ALA A 153 10.30 -10.54 -8.08
CA ALA A 153 10.79 -11.41 -9.15
C ALA A 153 9.74 -12.44 -9.57
N ASP A 154 9.00 -13.00 -8.61
CA ASP A 154 7.94 -13.99 -8.88
C ASP A 154 6.82 -13.38 -9.72
N ILE A 155 6.37 -12.16 -9.40
CA ILE A 155 5.32 -11.45 -10.15
C ILE A 155 5.74 -11.22 -11.62
N ILE A 156 7.02 -10.89 -11.88
CA ILE A 156 7.57 -10.77 -13.25
C ILE A 156 7.61 -12.14 -13.93
N SER A 157 8.12 -13.17 -13.24
CA SER A 157 8.25 -14.52 -13.79
C SER A 157 6.91 -15.11 -14.21
N GLU A 158 5.83 -14.77 -13.52
CA GLU A 158 4.47 -15.19 -13.84
C GLU A 158 3.79 -14.29 -14.89
N GLY A 159 4.45 -13.23 -15.35
CA GLY A 159 3.95 -12.33 -16.39
C GLY A 159 2.90 -11.32 -15.91
N PHE A 160 2.79 -11.03 -14.60
CA PHE A 160 1.82 -10.07 -14.07
C PHE A 160 2.40 -8.66 -13.82
N ALA A 161 3.69 -8.49 -14.05
CA ALA A 161 4.35 -7.19 -14.15
C ALA A 161 5.49 -7.26 -15.17
N MET A 162 6.02 -6.09 -15.51
CA MET A 162 7.16 -5.94 -16.38
C MET A 162 8.21 -5.03 -15.73
N VAL A 163 9.42 -5.06 -16.19
CA VAL A 163 10.45 -4.09 -15.83
C VAL A 163 10.11 -2.75 -16.50
N PRO A 164 10.17 -1.61 -15.77
CA PRO A 164 9.84 -0.31 -16.35
C PRO A 164 10.73 0.02 -17.56
N LYS A 165 10.12 0.42 -18.69
CA LYS A 165 10.85 0.87 -19.89
C LYS A 165 11.73 2.10 -19.60
N LYS A 166 11.29 2.99 -18.70
CA LYS A 166 12.01 4.20 -18.28
C LYS A 166 12.51 4.05 -16.86
N LEU A 167 13.73 3.60 -16.72
CA LEU A 167 14.36 3.39 -15.41
C LEU A 167 14.81 4.72 -14.78
N LYS A 168 14.54 4.87 -13.49
CA LYS A 168 15.11 5.93 -12.65
C LYS A 168 16.61 5.68 -12.40
N ALA A 169 17.33 6.70 -11.93
CA ALA A 169 18.78 6.59 -11.71
C ALA A 169 19.15 5.49 -10.69
N TRP A 170 18.38 5.36 -9.62
CA TRP A 170 18.60 4.35 -8.59
C TRP A 170 18.28 2.92 -9.10
N GLU A 171 17.26 2.76 -9.95
CA GLU A 171 16.93 1.46 -10.58
C GLU A 171 18.07 0.99 -11.50
N ARG A 172 18.64 1.91 -12.30
CA ARG A 172 19.80 1.59 -13.14
C ARG A 172 21.05 1.20 -12.35
N ALA A 173 21.19 1.72 -11.14
CA ALA A 173 22.32 1.39 -10.27
C ALA A 173 22.26 -0.04 -9.70
N ALA A 174 21.09 -0.69 -9.72
CA ALA A 174 20.89 -2.06 -9.26
C ALA A 174 21.18 -3.12 -10.35
N GLY A 175 22.26 -2.96 -11.09
CA GLY A 175 22.62 -3.67 -12.34
C GLY A 175 22.32 -5.17 -12.35
N ASP A 176 22.80 -5.94 -11.36
CA ASP A 176 22.64 -7.40 -11.35
C ASP A 176 21.18 -7.82 -11.09
N VAL A 177 20.50 -7.15 -10.17
CA VAL A 177 19.05 -7.40 -9.87
C VAL A 177 18.23 -7.07 -11.11
N LEU A 178 18.51 -5.93 -11.75
CA LEU A 178 17.81 -5.51 -12.96
C LEU A 178 17.99 -6.50 -14.11
N ALA A 179 19.22 -7.01 -14.32
CA ALA A 179 19.52 -7.99 -15.35
C ALA A 179 18.77 -9.32 -15.12
N ASP A 180 18.68 -9.78 -13.88
CA ASP A 180 17.90 -10.97 -13.51
C ASP A 180 16.40 -10.77 -13.80
N LEU A 181 15.82 -9.64 -13.38
CA LEU A 181 14.42 -9.34 -13.63
C LEU A 181 14.08 -9.22 -15.12
N GLN A 182 14.99 -8.65 -15.92
CA GLN A 182 14.82 -8.58 -17.38
C GLN A 182 14.89 -9.97 -18.03
N ALA A 183 15.76 -10.86 -17.53
CA ALA A 183 15.82 -12.24 -18.02
C ALA A 183 14.53 -13.01 -17.70
N ARG A 184 13.98 -12.84 -16.52
CA ARG A 184 12.68 -13.43 -16.11
C ARG A 184 11.51 -12.90 -16.94
N GLU A 185 11.49 -11.58 -17.22
CA GLU A 185 10.50 -10.99 -18.12
C GLU A 185 10.58 -11.59 -19.52
N ALA A 186 11.78 -11.75 -20.06
CA ALA A 186 11.99 -12.37 -21.38
C ALA A 186 11.49 -13.83 -21.42
N GLU A 187 11.76 -14.62 -20.35
CA GLU A 187 11.25 -15.98 -20.23
C GLU A 187 9.72 -16.00 -20.14
N ALA A 188 9.11 -15.11 -19.33
CA ALA A 188 7.66 -15.01 -19.22
C ALA A 188 6.99 -14.66 -20.56
N LYS A 189 7.60 -13.79 -21.35
CA LYS A 189 7.16 -13.45 -22.73
C LYS A 189 7.25 -14.66 -23.67
N GLU A 190 8.37 -15.37 -23.66
CA GLU A 190 8.57 -16.58 -24.50
C GLU A 190 7.53 -17.66 -24.15
N ARG A 191 7.24 -17.84 -22.86
CA ARG A 191 6.27 -18.82 -22.38
C ARG A 191 4.83 -18.31 -22.46
N ARG A 192 4.59 -17.06 -22.88
CA ARG A 192 3.27 -16.42 -22.97
C ARG A 192 2.48 -16.45 -21.67
N LEU A 193 3.12 -16.10 -20.57
CA LEU A 193 2.50 -16.08 -19.23
C LEU A 193 1.80 -14.74 -18.96
N GLY A 194 0.71 -14.79 -18.19
CA GLY A 194 -0.01 -13.62 -17.71
C GLY A 194 -0.40 -12.65 -18.84
N GLN A 195 0.03 -11.39 -18.75
CA GLN A 195 -0.27 -10.35 -19.74
C GLN A 195 0.30 -10.64 -21.14
N TRP A 196 1.23 -11.59 -21.27
CA TRP A 196 1.88 -11.95 -22.53
C TRP A 196 1.17 -13.07 -23.30
N GLU A 197 0.03 -13.59 -22.79
CA GLU A 197 -0.72 -14.70 -23.39
C GLU A 197 -1.02 -14.49 -24.88
N TYR A 198 -1.36 -13.26 -25.25
CA TYR A 198 -1.70 -12.89 -26.64
C TYR A 198 -0.55 -12.20 -27.38
N GLY A 199 0.66 -12.25 -26.86
CA GLY A 199 1.86 -11.60 -27.41
C GLY A 199 2.22 -10.31 -26.70
N ASP A 200 3.34 -9.69 -27.12
CA ASP A 200 3.81 -8.41 -26.53
C ASP A 200 3.04 -7.24 -27.16
N LEU A 201 1.99 -6.80 -26.48
CA LEU A 201 1.19 -5.63 -26.88
C LEU A 201 1.86 -4.29 -26.53
N THR A 202 3.07 -4.30 -26.01
CA THR A 202 3.81 -3.10 -25.57
C THR A 202 4.83 -2.60 -26.58
N GLU A 203 4.94 -3.25 -27.74
CA GLU A 203 5.88 -2.90 -28.81
C GLU A 203 5.38 -1.84 -29.79
N ASP A 204 4.17 -1.26 -29.58
CA ASP A 204 3.62 -0.17 -30.40
C ASP A 204 4.05 1.24 -29.91
#